data_8b170802a0948d2bad0e581324f2009f
#
_entry.id   8b170802a0948d2bad0e581324f2009f
#
_cell.length_a   1.000
_cell.length_b   1.000
_cell.length_c   1.000
_cell.angle_alpha   90.00
_cell.angle_beta   90.00
_cell.angle_gamma   90.00
#
_symmetry.space_group_name_H-M   'P 1'
#
loop_
_entity.id
_entity.type
_entity.pdbx_description
1 polymer ?
#
loop_
_entity_poly.entity_id
_entity_poly.type
_entity_poly.pdbx_seq_one_letter_code
_entity_poly.pdbx_strand_id
1 'polypeptide(L)'
;MGIGGAYERELRSVLAGEEKGVRAITRSCSETERAQAMQICQRPFLVVRAPGSGSEGTGDLLALRGDMCFPIEVKSSKKPKLYLSGRTVLQYQALEEIGIRCSIQPFYAYRLKGVRGDSWRIFRVKTEGLTGKLRLFARTVPELPLTR
;
A
#
# COMPACT_ATOMS: atom_id res chain seq x y z
N MET A 1 3.17 6.21 -19.79
CA MET A 1 2.78 6.06 -18.39
C MET A 1 3.93 6.39 -17.47
N GLY A 2 3.64 7.10 -16.41
CA GLY A 2 4.64 7.51 -15.45
C GLY A 2 5.09 6.39 -14.51
N ILE A 3 6.10 6.70 -13.71
CA ILE A 3 6.70 5.81 -12.72
C ILE A 3 5.66 5.32 -11.71
N GLY A 4 4.64 6.15 -11.37
CA GLY A 4 3.57 5.77 -10.45
C GLY A 4 2.83 4.52 -10.87
N GLY A 5 2.51 4.39 -12.14
CA GLY A 5 1.85 3.19 -12.65
C GLY A 5 2.68 1.93 -12.51
N ALA A 6 4.00 2.04 -12.61
CA ALA A 6 4.90 0.90 -12.41
C ALA A 6 4.86 0.40 -10.97
N TYR A 7 4.84 1.30 -9.99
CA TYR A 7 4.78 0.93 -8.58
C TYR A 7 3.41 0.38 -8.18
N GLU A 8 2.34 0.90 -8.75
CA GLU A 8 1.01 0.32 -8.56
C GLU A 8 0.98 -1.13 -9.05
N ARG A 9 1.55 -1.41 -10.21
CA ARG A 9 1.63 -2.76 -10.76
C ARG A 9 2.51 -3.67 -9.90
N GLU A 10 3.62 -3.14 -9.39
CA GLU A 10 4.50 -3.87 -8.49
C GLU A 10 3.76 -4.32 -7.24
N LEU A 11 3.10 -3.38 -6.56
CA LEU A 11 2.35 -3.68 -5.35
C LEU A 11 1.17 -4.62 -5.62
N ARG A 12 0.46 -4.41 -6.72
CA ARG A 12 -0.63 -5.29 -7.13
C ARG A 12 -0.15 -6.72 -7.30
N SER A 13 0.97 -6.90 -7.98
CA SER A 13 1.56 -8.21 -8.21
C SER A 13 1.90 -8.92 -6.89
N VAL A 14 2.46 -8.18 -5.94
CA VAL A 14 2.81 -8.72 -4.62
C VAL A 14 1.56 -9.12 -3.85
N LEU A 15 0.58 -8.24 -3.76
CA LEU A 15 -0.65 -8.51 -3.00
C LEU A 15 -1.47 -9.63 -3.64
N ALA A 16 -1.43 -9.75 -4.95
CA ALA A 16 -2.08 -10.84 -5.68
C ALA A 16 -1.36 -12.19 -5.52
N GLY A 17 -0.24 -12.22 -4.81
CA GLY A 17 0.50 -13.45 -4.54
C GLY A 17 1.23 -14.00 -5.74
N GLU A 18 1.59 -13.16 -6.71
CA GLU A 18 2.39 -13.58 -7.85
C GLU A 18 3.83 -13.82 -7.39
N GLU A 19 4.27 -15.06 -7.45
CA GLU A 19 5.59 -15.46 -6.95
C GLU A 19 6.71 -14.61 -7.55
N LYS A 20 6.67 -14.39 -8.85
CA LYS A 20 7.66 -13.58 -9.55
C LYS A 20 7.73 -12.15 -8.99
N GLY A 21 6.59 -11.54 -8.71
CA GLY A 21 6.52 -10.20 -8.15
C GLY A 21 7.09 -10.13 -6.74
N VAL A 22 6.74 -11.10 -5.90
CA VAL A 22 7.25 -11.17 -4.52
C VAL A 22 8.76 -11.38 -4.53
N ARG A 23 9.27 -12.27 -5.37
CA ARG A 23 10.71 -12.51 -5.49
C ARG A 23 11.45 -11.25 -5.95
N ALA A 24 10.86 -10.51 -6.87
CA ALA A 24 11.49 -9.29 -7.40
C ALA A 24 11.69 -8.23 -6.31
N ILE A 25 10.67 -7.97 -5.48
CA ILE A 25 10.77 -6.93 -4.45
C ILE A 25 11.60 -7.38 -3.24
N THR A 26 11.81 -8.67 -3.06
CA THR A 26 12.58 -9.22 -1.94
C THR A 26 13.99 -9.64 -2.33
N ARG A 27 14.42 -9.29 -3.53
CA ARG A 27 15.73 -9.71 -4.06
C ARG A 27 16.89 -9.38 -3.14
N SER A 28 16.86 -8.21 -2.50
CA SER A 28 17.92 -7.75 -1.59
C SER A 28 17.58 -7.98 -0.12
N CYS A 29 16.57 -8.75 0.19
CA CYS A 29 16.17 -9.10 1.55
C CYS A 29 16.87 -10.39 1.99
N SER A 30 16.88 -10.64 3.31
CA SER A 30 17.37 -11.90 3.86
C SER A 30 16.46 -13.06 3.47
N GLU A 31 16.94 -14.29 3.61
CA GLU A 31 16.14 -15.48 3.34
C GLU A 31 14.90 -15.53 4.23
N THR A 32 15.04 -15.16 5.50
CA THR A 32 13.93 -15.14 6.44
C THR A 32 12.86 -14.14 6.02
N GLU A 33 13.26 -12.94 5.65
CA GLU A 33 12.33 -11.91 5.17
C GLU A 33 11.64 -12.35 3.88
N ARG A 34 12.39 -12.97 2.99
CA ARG A 34 11.84 -13.47 1.73
C ARG A 34 10.83 -14.58 1.96
N ALA A 35 11.15 -15.51 2.86
CA ALA A 35 10.23 -16.59 3.21
C ALA A 35 8.92 -16.05 3.80
N GLN A 36 9.00 -15.05 4.67
CA GLN A 36 7.82 -14.40 5.23
C GLN A 36 6.98 -13.72 4.15
N ALA A 37 7.62 -13.01 3.24
CA ALA A 37 6.93 -12.34 2.15
C ALA A 37 6.26 -13.33 1.21
N MET A 38 6.87 -14.48 0.97
CA MET A 38 6.32 -15.52 0.09
C MET A 38 5.03 -16.15 0.62
N GLN A 39 4.72 -15.96 1.90
CA GLN A 39 3.47 -16.47 2.47
C GLN A 39 2.22 -15.87 1.80
N ILE A 40 2.33 -14.69 1.22
CA ILE A 40 1.21 -14.08 0.51
C ILE A 40 0.75 -14.93 -0.68
N CYS A 41 1.63 -15.76 -1.24
CA CYS A 41 1.27 -16.67 -2.33
C CYS A 41 0.28 -17.73 -1.87
N GLN A 42 0.22 -18.01 -0.57
CA GLN A 42 -0.72 -18.96 0.03
C GLN A 42 -2.06 -18.30 0.38
N ARG A 43 -2.05 -17.00 0.63
CA ARG A 43 -3.23 -16.24 1.03
C ARG A 43 -3.29 -14.91 0.27
N PRO A 44 -3.45 -14.97 -1.05
CA PRO A 44 -3.40 -13.75 -1.87
C PRO A 44 -4.65 -12.89 -1.69
N PHE A 45 -4.51 -11.63 -2.09
CA PHE A 45 -5.63 -10.73 -2.24
C PHE A 45 -6.11 -10.74 -3.70
N LEU A 46 -7.40 -10.52 -3.87
CA LEU A 46 -7.93 -10.07 -5.14
C LEU A 46 -7.69 -8.56 -5.19
N VAL A 47 -6.92 -8.10 -6.17
CA VAL A 47 -6.57 -6.68 -6.25
C VAL A 47 -7.16 -6.06 -7.50
N VAL A 48 -7.93 -5.00 -7.29
CA VAL A 48 -8.57 -4.25 -8.36
C VAL A 48 -7.93 -2.88 -8.46
N ARG A 49 -7.54 -2.50 -9.65
CA ARG A 49 -7.03 -1.16 -9.93
C ARG A 49 -8.19 -0.20 -10.18
N ALA A 50 -8.22 0.92 -9.46
CA ALA A 50 -9.23 1.93 -9.70
C ALA A 50 -8.98 2.64 -11.05
N PRO A 51 -10.01 2.90 -11.83
CA PRO A 51 -9.85 3.55 -13.12
C PRO A 51 -9.55 5.05 -12.95
N GLY A 52 -8.53 5.53 -13.63
CA GLY A 52 -8.23 6.95 -13.73
C GLY A 52 -7.73 7.62 -12.47
N SER A 53 -7.36 8.86 -12.60
CA SER A 53 -6.77 9.67 -11.53
C SER A 53 -7.78 10.55 -10.79
N GLY A 54 -9.07 10.37 -11.03
CA GLY A 54 -10.09 11.25 -10.51
C GLY A 54 -11.01 10.67 -9.44
N SER A 55 -10.82 9.39 -9.09
CA SER A 55 -11.70 8.72 -8.13
C SER A 55 -11.25 8.98 -6.70
N GLU A 56 -11.81 10.01 -6.09
CA GLU A 56 -11.52 10.34 -4.71
C GLU A 56 -12.13 9.30 -3.78
N GLY A 57 -11.38 8.90 -2.76
CA GLY A 57 -11.84 8.01 -1.72
C GLY A 57 -11.65 6.52 -1.96
N THR A 58 -11.37 6.09 -3.19
CA THR A 58 -11.12 4.68 -3.49
C THR A 58 -9.63 4.31 -3.48
N GLY A 59 -8.75 5.31 -3.62
CA GLY A 59 -7.33 5.08 -3.79
C GLY A 59 -7.00 4.53 -5.18
N ASP A 60 -5.79 4.06 -5.33
CA ASP A 60 -5.30 3.50 -6.59
C ASP A 60 -5.64 2.03 -6.76
N LEU A 61 -5.70 1.31 -5.65
CA LEU A 61 -5.97 -0.14 -5.62
C LEU A 61 -7.01 -0.46 -4.55
N LEU A 62 -7.78 -1.51 -4.80
CA LEU A 62 -8.60 -2.16 -3.78
C LEU A 62 -8.09 -3.57 -3.59
N ALA A 63 -7.74 -3.94 -2.37
CA ALA A 63 -7.30 -5.28 -2.02
C ALA A 63 -8.40 -5.97 -1.21
N LEU A 64 -8.85 -7.12 -1.68
CA LEU A 64 -9.94 -7.86 -1.07
C LEU A 64 -9.51 -9.28 -0.74
N ARG A 65 -9.84 -9.72 0.46
CA ARG A 65 -9.59 -11.10 0.89
C ARG A 65 -10.57 -11.47 2.00
N GLY A 66 -11.41 -12.47 1.74
CA GLY A 66 -12.46 -12.80 2.69
C GLY A 66 -13.43 -11.63 2.90
N ASP A 67 -13.58 -11.21 4.14
CA ASP A 67 -14.40 -10.05 4.50
C ASP A 67 -13.61 -8.73 4.60
N MET A 68 -12.32 -8.78 4.23
CA MET A 68 -11.45 -7.61 4.28
C MET A 68 -11.46 -6.84 2.96
N CYS A 69 -11.52 -5.54 3.08
CA CYS A 69 -11.41 -4.63 1.93
C CYS A 69 -10.52 -3.46 2.31
N PHE A 70 -9.43 -3.29 1.59
CA PHE A 70 -8.46 -2.24 1.86
C PHE A 70 -8.29 -1.33 0.64
N PRO A 71 -8.84 -0.11 0.67
CA PRO A 71 -8.47 0.92 -0.30
C PRO A 71 -7.02 1.34 -0.06
N ILE A 72 -6.23 1.40 -1.12
CA ILE A 72 -4.80 1.70 -1.03
C ILE A 72 -4.44 2.83 -1.97
N GLU A 73 -3.85 3.90 -1.44
CA GLU A 73 -3.26 4.97 -2.23
C GLU A 73 -1.76 4.73 -2.33
N VAL A 74 -1.24 4.68 -3.54
CA VAL A 74 0.17 4.43 -3.80
C VAL A 74 0.90 5.74 -4.02
N LYS A 75 1.96 5.95 -3.26
CA LYS A 75 2.85 7.10 -3.38
C LYS A 75 4.30 6.62 -3.47
N SER A 76 5.15 7.43 -4.06
CA SER A 76 6.58 7.11 -4.17
C SER A 76 7.41 8.38 -4.08
N SER A 77 8.57 8.27 -3.45
CA SER A 77 9.53 9.38 -3.34
C SER A 77 10.86 8.84 -2.84
N LYS A 78 11.90 9.66 -2.93
CA LYS A 78 13.20 9.40 -2.33
C LYS A 78 13.24 9.81 -0.85
N LYS A 79 12.25 10.58 -0.40
CA LYS A 79 12.22 11.12 0.96
C LYS A 79 11.66 10.08 1.93
N PRO A 80 12.21 10.00 3.16
CA PRO A 80 11.76 9.00 4.15
C PRO A 80 10.41 9.31 4.78
N LYS A 81 9.83 10.47 4.51
CA LYS A 81 8.55 10.89 5.08
C LYS A 81 7.53 11.15 3.99
N LEU A 82 6.31 10.74 4.25
CA LEU A 82 5.17 11.06 3.41
C LEU A 82 4.53 12.36 3.94
N TYR A 83 4.53 13.38 3.10
CA TYR A 83 3.95 14.68 3.45
C TYR A 83 2.56 14.81 2.87
N LEU A 84 1.65 15.34 3.67
CA LEU A 84 0.31 15.70 3.24
C LEU A 84 0.23 17.21 3.06
N SER A 85 0.03 17.66 1.83
CA SER A 85 -0.11 19.08 1.54
C SER A 85 -0.96 19.26 0.27
N GLY A 86 -1.72 20.34 0.21
CA GLY A 86 -2.53 20.64 -0.96
C GLY A 86 -3.48 19.50 -1.33
N ARG A 87 -3.36 19.01 -2.56
CA ARG A 87 -4.21 17.94 -3.10
C ARG A 87 -4.11 16.65 -2.27
N THR A 88 -2.96 16.34 -1.71
CA THR A 88 -2.78 15.11 -0.95
C THR A 88 -3.57 15.12 0.36
N VAL A 89 -3.80 16.29 0.95
CA VAL A 89 -4.67 16.42 2.11
C VAL A 89 -6.10 16.05 1.74
N LEU A 90 -6.57 16.51 0.61
CA LEU A 90 -7.93 16.20 0.12
C LEU A 90 -8.08 14.70 -0.16
N GLN A 91 -7.09 14.07 -0.75
CA GLN A 91 -7.06 12.63 -0.99
C GLN A 91 -7.12 11.86 0.33
N TYR A 92 -6.36 12.31 1.33
CA TYR A 92 -6.36 11.69 2.66
C TYR A 92 -7.74 11.80 3.32
N GLN A 93 -8.34 12.98 3.27
CA GLN A 93 -9.67 13.21 3.86
C GLN A 93 -10.74 12.35 3.18
N ALA A 94 -10.65 12.18 1.87
CA ALA A 94 -11.58 11.33 1.12
C ALA A 94 -11.45 9.86 1.53
N LEU A 95 -10.23 9.37 1.73
CA LEU A 95 -9.99 8.01 2.22
C LEU A 95 -10.47 7.83 3.65
N GLU A 96 -10.22 8.81 4.51
CA GLU A 96 -10.69 8.80 5.90
C GLU A 96 -12.22 8.70 5.93
N GLU A 97 -12.90 9.51 5.15
CA GLU A 97 -14.36 9.52 5.07
C GLU A 97 -14.91 8.16 4.60
N ILE A 98 -14.32 7.57 3.56
CA ILE A 98 -14.73 6.25 3.08
C ILE A 98 -14.49 5.20 4.16
N GLY A 99 -13.37 5.26 4.86
CA GLY A 99 -13.07 4.35 5.95
C GLY A 99 -14.09 4.39 7.06
N ILE A 100 -14.51 5.59 7.46
CA ILE A 100 -15.53 5.79 8.49
C ILE A 100 -16.91 5.33 8.01
N ARG A 101 -17.29 5.80 6.83
CA ARG A 101 -18.65 5.56 6.29
C ARG A 101 -18.88 4.09 5.97
N CYS A 102 -17.88 3.40 5.46
CA CYS A 102 -17.99 2.01 5.02
C CYS A 102 -17.43 1.00 6.00
N SER A 103 -16.86 1.45 7.13
CA SER A 103 -16.22 0.60 8.13
C SER A 103 -15.11 -0.28 7.54
N ILE A 104 -14.29 0.31 6.71
CA ILE A 104 -13.13 -0.35 6.10
C ILE A 104 -11.88 0.44 6.44
N GLN A 105 -10.71 -0.20 6.28
CA GLN A 105 -9.43 0.40 6.65
C GLN A 105 -8.63 0.78 5.40
N PRO A 106 -8.55 2.07 5.06
CA PRO A 106 -7.69 2.53 3.98
C PRO A 106 -6.22 2.59 4.41
N PHE A 107 -5.33 2.45 3.43
CA PHE A 107 -3.89 2.53 3.63
C PHE A 107 -3.23 3.40 2.57
N TYR A 108 -2.08 3.95 2.94
CA TYR A 108 -1.10 4.45 1.98
C TYR A 108 0.02 3.44 1.87
N ALA A 109 0.37 3.09 0.65
CA ALA A 109 1.56 2.29 0.37
C ALA A 109 2.61 3.22 -0.24
N TYR A 110 3.70 3.42 0.49
CA TYR A 110 4.74 4.38 0.14
C TYR A 110 6.00 3.66 -0.31
N ARG A 111 6.35 3.83 -1.58
CA ARG A 111 7.53 3.22 -2.18
C ARG A 111 8.73 4.15 -2.02
N LEU A 112 9.74 3.70 -1.30
CA LEU A 112 11.00 4.42 -1.16
C LEU A 112 11.90 4.12 -2.37
N LYS A 113 12.23 5.15 -3.13
CA LYS A 113 13.12 5.02 -4.28
C LYS A 113 14.57 4.93 -3.83
N GLY A 114 15.34 4.07 -4.50
CA GLY A 114 16.78 3.93 -4.25
C GLY A 114 17.14 3.14 -3.00
N VAL A 115 16.19 2.50 -2.35
CA VAL A 115 16.42 1.68 -1.17
C VAL A 115 16.55 0.22 -1.58
N ARG A 116 17.59 -0.44 -1.12
CA ARG A 116 17.76 -1.88 -1.28
C ARG A 116 17.03 -2.59 -0.13
N GLY A 117 16.52 -3.77 -0.42
CA GLY A 117 15.76 -4.55 0.55
C GLY A 117 14.31 -4.10 0.59
N ASP A 118 13.74 -3.99 1.78
CA ASP A 118 12.34 -3.58 1.95
C ASP A 118 12.17 -2.10 1.64
N SER A 119 11.57 -1.82 0.50
CA SER A 119 11.39 -0.46 -0.01
C SER A 119 9.97 0.07 0.11
N TRP A 120 9.06 -0.72 0.61
CA TRP A 120 7.68 -0.30 0.84
C TRP A 120 7.45 0.06 2.31
N ARG A 121 6.61 1.07 2.55
CA ARG A 121 6.14 1.44 3.88
C ARG A 121 4.63 1.56 3.82
N ILE A 122 3.95 1.01 4.81
CA ILE A 122 2.50 1.03 4.88
C ILE A 122 2.08 1.98 6.01
N PHE A 123 1.23 2.93 5.67
CA PHE A 123 0.65 3.87 6.61
C PHE A 123 -0.84 3.60 6.70
N ARG A 124 -1.33 3.48 7.90
CA ARG A 124 -2.77 3.37 8.15
C ARG A 124 -3.40 4.76 8.06
N VAL A 125 -4.49 4.87 7.32
CA VAL A 125 -5.34 6.04 7.38
C VAL A 125 -6.20 5.90 8.64
N LYS A 126 -6.06 6.83 9.57
CA LYS A 126 -6.85 6.79 10.79
C LYS A 126 -8.27 7.22 10.50
N THR A 127 -9.21 6.46 11.03
CA THR A 127 -10.64 6.72 10.87
C THR A 127 -11.25 7.38 12.12
N GLU A 128 -10.40 7.84 13.02
CA GLU A 128 -10.82 8.48 14.28
C GLU A 128 -10.24 9.90 14.37
N GLY A 129 -10.68 10.76 13.48
CA GLY A 129 -10.28 12.16 13.51
C GLY A 129 -8.80 12.42 13.67
N LEU A 130 -8.11 12.72 12.60
CA LEU A 130 -6.71 13.05 12.65
C LEU A 130 -6.46 14.45 12.19
N THR A 131 -5.68 15.10 12.97
CA THR A 131 -4.99 16.29 12.54
C THR A 131 -3.53 15.90 12.38
N GLY A 132 -2.97 16.06 11.20
CA GLY A 132 -1.54 16.08 11.11
C GLY A 132 -0.92 15.03 10.22
N LYS A 133 0.07 14.32 10.74
CA LYS A 133 0.99 13.54 9.94
C LYS A 133 0.63 12.07 9.97
N LEU A 134 0.68 11.44 8.80
CA LEU A 134 0.65 9.99 8.76
C LEU A 134 1.87 9.44 9.48
N ARG A 135 1.63 8.52 10.39
CA ARG A 135 2.71 7.82 11.07
C ARG A 135 2.99 6.51 10.36
N LEU A 136 4.26 6.17 10.29
CA LEU A 136 4.67 4.88 9.77
C LEU A 136 3.98 3.77 10.57
N PHE A 137 3.25 2.92 9.88
CA PHE A 137 2.51 1.83 10.51
C PHE A 137 3.36 0.56 10.59
N ALA A 138 3.95 0.16 9.48
CA ALA A 138 4.77 -1.05 9.43
C ALA A 138 5.67 -1.04 8.20
N ARG A 139 6.70 -1.86 8.24
CA ARG A 139 7.44 -2.20 7.04
C ARG A 139 6.62 -3.17 6.20
N THR A 140 6.77 -3.07 4.90
CA THR A 140 6.06 -3.94 3.97
C THR A 140 6.54 -5.38 4.08
N VAL A 141 7.83 -5.56 4.11
CA VAL A 141 8.47 -6.86 4.22
C VAL A 141 9.41 -6.80 5.43
N PRO A 142 9.31 -7.71 6.36
CA PRO A 142 8.44 -8.88 6.46
C PRO A 142 7.07 -8.63 7.10
N GLU A 143 6.78 -7.42 7.50
CA GLU A 143 5.65 -7.10 8.38
C GLU A 143 4.49 -6.39 7.69
N LEU A 144 4.29 -6.62 6.41
CA LEU A 144 3.17 -6.00 5.71
C LEU A 144 1.85 -6.49 6.30
N PRO A 145 1.04 -5.61 6.93
CA PRO A 145 -0.23 -6.04 7.51
C PRO A 145 -1.18 -6.66 6.50
N LEU A 146 -1.11 -6.21 5.27
CA LEU A 146 -1.97 -6.70 4.19
C LEU A 146 -1.65 -8.13 3.76
N THR A 147 -0.50 -8.67 4.15
CA THR A 147 -0.10 -10.03 3.78
C THR A 147 -0.44 -11.08 4.83
N ARG A 148 -0.93 -10.66 5.95
CA ARG A 148 -1.27 -11.57 7.06
C ARG A 148 -2.64 -12.18 6.93
#